data_d5d53cc4e37343307aba56736c634411
#
_entry.id   d5d53cc4e37343307aba56736c634411
#
_cell.length_a   1.000
_cell.length_b   1.000
_cell.length_c   1.000
_cell.angle_alpha   90.00
_cell.angle_beta   90.00
_cell.angle_gamma   90.00
#
_symmetry.space_group_name_H-M   'P 1'
#
loop_
_entity.id
_entity.type
_entity.pdbx_description
1 polymer ?
#
loop_
_entity_poly.entity_id
_entity_poly.type
_entity_poly.pdbx_seq_one_letter_code
_entity_poly.pdbx_strand_id
1 'polypeptide(L)' 'MKKIIMNMIDDGSSLILGVNNTEVEVSKKNIIKSYEDRLIVNDNHLVTILYLDTVEYFKFK' A
#
# COMPACT_ATOMS: atom_id res chain seq x y z
N MET A 1 2.67 10.09 -7.24
CA MET A 1 3.00 8.72 -6.81
C MET A 1 1.79 7.90 -6.40
N LYS A 2 0.84 8.43 -5.66
CA LYS A 2 -0.31 7.65 -5.21
C LYS A 2 -1.18 7.11 -6.35
N LYS A 3 -1.36 7.85 -7.45
CA LYS A 3 -2.09 7.33 -8.61
C LYS A 3 -1.39 6.13 -9.24
N ILE A 4 -0.07 6.18 -9.32
CA ILE A 4 0.71 5.08 -9.90
C ILE A 4 0.57 3.84 -9.04
N ILE A 5 0.69 4.01 -7.72
CA ILE A 5 0.55 2.90 -6.76
C ILE A 5 -0.83 2.27 -6.89
N MET A 6 -1.88 3.09 -6.88
CA MET A 6 -3.24 2.57 -6.96
C MET A 6 -3.52 1.88 -8.28
N ASN A 7 -3.03 2.42 -9.39
CA ASN A 7 -3.20 1.78 -10.69
C ASN A 7 -2.52 0.41 -10.74
N MET A 8 -1.32 0.30 -10.18
CA MET A 8 -0.62 -0.98 -10.15
C MET A 8 -1.34 -2.01 -9.28
N ILE A 9 -1.84 -1.58 -8.13
CA ILE A 9 -2.61 -2.47 -7.26
C ILE A 9 -3.89 -2.91 -7.95
N ASP A 10 -4.58 -1.99 -8.61
CA ASP A 10 -5.82 -2.30 -9.34
C ASP A 10 -5.56 -3.28 -10.49
N ASP A 11 -4.37 -3.24 -11.08
CA ASP A 11 -3.96 -4.18 -12.11
C ASP A 11 -3.54 -5.54 -11.57
N GLY A 12 -3.57 -5.73 -10.27
CA GLY A 12 -3.25 -7.00 -9.63
C GLY A 12 -1.82 -7.14 -9.15
N SER A 13 -1.03 -6.08 -9.21
CA SER A 13 0.36 -6.13 -8.74
C SER A 13 0.44 -6.20 -7.22
N SER A 14 1.49 -6.86 -6.75
CA SER A 14 1.87 -6.83 -5.33
C SER A 14 3.05 -5.90 -5.18
N LEU A 15 2.94 -4.94 -4.29
CA LEU A 15 3.95 -3.91 -4.08
C LEU A 15 4.46 -3.94 -2.66
N ILE A 16 5.68 -3.46 -2.49
CA ILE A 16 6.24 -3.15 -1.18
C ILE A 16 6.39 -1.65 -1.12
N LEU A 17 5.73 -1.02 -0.15
CA LEU A 17 5.75 0.43 0.03
C LEU A 17 6.65 0.78 1.21
N GLY A 18 7.59 1.70 0.98
CA GLY A 18 8.47 2.18 2.03
C GLY A 18 7.88 3.40 2.72
N VAL A 19 7.66 3.28 4.03
CA VAL A 19 7.05 4.33 4.86
C VAL A 19 7.77 4.35 6.20
N ASN A 20 8.30 5.51 6.59
CA ASN A 20 8.91 5.70 7.93
C ASN A 20 9.93 4.62 8.29
N ASN A 21 10.86 4.34 7.39
CA ASN A 21 11.90 3.34 7.58
C ASN A 21 11.38 1.89 7.74
N THR A 22 10.14 1.64 7.40
CA THR A 22 9.57 0.30 7.36
C THR A 22 9.03 0.02 5.97
N GLU A 23 8.80 -1.25 5.69
CA GLU A 23 8.21 -1.67 4.44
C GLU A 23 6.90 -2.40 4.69
N VAL A 24 5.89 -2.05 3.93
CA VAL A 24 4.55 -2.65 4.03
C VAL A 24 4.19 -3.26 2.68
N GLU A 25 3.84 -4.53 2.71
CA GLU A 25 3.39 -5.22 1.50
C GLU A 25 1.91 -4.93 1.27
N VAL A 26 1.55 -4.51 0.07
CA VAL A 26 0.16 -4.24 -0.30
C VAL A 26 -0.21 -4.90 -1.62
N SER A 27 -1.42 -5.43 -1.67
CA SER A 27 -2.02 -5.98 -2.87
C SER A 27 -3.53 -5.99 -2.66
N LYS A 28 -4.28 -6.36 -3.69
CA LYS A 28 -5.73 -6.53 -3.53
C LYS A 28 -6.11 -7.51 -2.44
N LYS A 29 -5.23 -8.46 -2.15
CA LYS A 29 -5.53 -9.52 -1.17
C LYS A 29 -5.55 -9.02 0.25
N ASN A 30 -4.75 -8.00 0.57
CA ASN A 30 -4.67 -7.53 1.96
C ASN A 30 -5.22 -6.13 2.18
N ILE A 31 -5.71 -5.47 1.15
CA ILE A 31 -6.37 -4.19 1.31
C ILE A 31 -7.78 -4.44 1.82
N ILE A 32 -8.08 -3.89 3.00
CA ILE A 32 -9.40 -3.98 3.60
C ILE A 32 -10.30 -2.91 3.02
N LYS A 33 -9.78 -1.69 2.91
CA LYS A 33 -10.53 -0.57 2.37
C LYS A 33 -9.58 0.45 1.78
N SER A 34 -10.03 1.11 0.72
CA SER A 34 -9.24 2.08 -0.02
C SER A 34 -9.94 3.43 0.00
N TYR A 35 -9.20 4.46 0.38
CA TYR A 35 -9.64 5.86 0.30
C TYR A 35 -8.72 6.60 -0.65
N GLU A 36 -9.08 7.83 -0.99
CA GLU A 36 -8.28 8.63 -1.91
C GLU A 36 -6.86 8.89 -1.37
N ASP A 37 -6.73 9.11 -0.07
CA ASP A 37 -5.47 9.51 0.56
C ASP A 37 -4.81 8.41 1.37
N ARG A 38 -5.48 7.27 1.58
CA ARG A 38 -4.95 6.22 2.45
C ARG A 38 -5.54 4.86 2.13
N LEU A 39 -4.83 3.85 2.57
CA LEU A 39 -5.27 2.45 2.50
C LEU A 39 -5.34 1.89 3.91
N ILE A 40 -6.34 1.06 4.14
CA ILE A 40 -6.40 0.25 5.35
C ILE A 40 -6.05 -1.17 4.92
N VAL A 41 -4.95 -1.67 5.46
CA VAL A 41 -4.40 -2.96 5.03
C VAL A 41 -4.25 -3.90 6.21
N ASN A 42 -4.30 -5.19 5.93
CA ASN A 42 -3.97 -6.22 6.90
C ASN A 42 -2.51 -6.61 6.69
N ASP A 43 -1.64 -6.11 7.58
CA ASP A 43 -0.21 -6.36 7.55
C ASP A 43 0.13 -7.34 8.67
N ASN A 44 0.37 -8.59 8.32
CA ASN A 44 0.70 -9.65 9.29
C ASN A 44 -0.29 -9.71 10.46
N HIS A 45 -1.59 -9.73 10.14
CA HIS A 45 -2.68 -9.76 11.12
C HIS A 45 -2.84 -8.46 11.92
N LEU A 46 -2.09 -7.42 11.59
CA LEU A 46 -2.28 -6.08 12.16
C LEU A 46 -2.99 -5.20 11.14
N VAL A 47 -4.05 -4.55 11.56
CA VAL A 47 -4.74 -3.58 10.73
C VAL A 47 -3.93 -2.29 10.75
N THR A 48 -3.44 -1.89 9.60
CA THR A 48 -2.54 -0.75 9.46
C THR A 48 -3.18 0.28 8.55
N ILE A 49 -3.12 1.53 8.96
CA ILE A 49 -3.54 2.65 8.11
C ILE A 49 -2.30 3.21 7.43
N LEU A 50 -2.30 3.19 6.11
CA LEU A 50 -1.18 3.61 5.30
C LEU A 50 -1.56 4.88 4.54
N TYR A 51 -0.98 6.01 4.93
CA TYR A 51 -1.22 7.27 4.23
C TYR A 51 -0.34 7.36 2.99
N LEU A 52 -0.97 7.48 1.82
CA LEU A 52 -0.25 7.42 0.55
C LEU A 52 0.72 8.57 0.36
N ASP A 53 0.45 9.72 0.97
CA ASP A 53 1.34 10.87 0.89
C ASP A 53 2.66 10.68 1.67
N THR A 54 2.70 9.70 2.57
CA THR A 54 3.91 9.42 3.34
C THR A 54 4.77 8.33 2.73
N VAL A 55 4.34 7.74 1.62
CA VAL A 55 5.12 6.72 0.93
C VAL A 55 6.36 7.35 0.31
N GLU A 56 7.52 6.84 0.67
CA GLU A 56 8.80 7.36 0.20
C GLU A 56 9.25 6.69 -1.09
N TYR A 57 8.93 5.41 -1.24
CA TYR A 57 9.26 4.65 -2.44
C TYR A 57 8.37 3.42 -2.53
N PHE A 58 8.37 2.80 -3.69
CA PHE A 58 7.73 1.49 -3.84
C PHE A 58 8.62 0.59 -4.70
N LYS A 59 8.44 -0.70 -4.54
CA LYS A 59 9.08 -1.68 -5.41
C LYS A 59 8.14 -2.87 -5.60
N PHE A 60 8.34 -3.60 -6.66
CA PHE A 60 7.55 -4.80 -6.91
C PHE A 60 8.04 -5.93 -5.99
N LYS A 61 7.10 -6.69 -5.55
CA LYS A 61 7.42 -7.86 -4.74
C LYS A 61 8.03 -8.98 -5.60
#